data_13a6121845d4c133c8553b486daa4898
#
_entry.id   13a6121845d4c133c8553b486daa4898
#
_cell.length_a   1.000
_cell.length_b   1.000
_cell.length_c   1.000
_cell.angle_alpha   90.00
_cell.angle_beta   90.00
_cell.angle_gamma   90.00
#
_symmetry.space_group_name_H-M   'P 1'
#
loop_
_entity.id
_entity.type
_entity.pdbx_description
1 polymer ?
#
loop_
_entity_poly.entity_id
_entity_poly.type
_entity_poly.pdbx_seq_one_letter_code
_entity_poly.pdbx_strand_id
1 'polypeptide(L)'
;IGIFGDVKESERGLAFQRMASGDHHILVWTNGGTELLYLYPSWALPTNVTPGAYGIETARWYASNGTQGTKPDDPHMLKALEMFRAGAGMEQEARNKNAQEIWKIMVDQQFHIGTVGQSPALMGVRIVSNKVGNIPDRACIAQHCRTPGSSHPETWFFKS
;
A
#
# COMPACT_ATOMS: atom_id res chain seq x y z
N ILE A 1 21.76 20.17 -0.62
CA ILE A 1 20.48 20.85 -0.39
C ILE A 1 20.32 21.36 1.07
N GLY A 2 21.38 21.19 1.91
CA GLY A 2 21.40 21.72 3.27
C GLY A 2 20.56 20.95 4.31
N ILE A 3 20.08 19.76 3.98
CA ILE A 3 19.35 18.91 4.92
C ILE A 3 20.34 17.89 5.47
N PHE A 4 20.49 17.84 6.78
CA PHE A 4 21.23 16.81 7.48
C PHE A 4 20.34 15.58 7.67
N GLY A 5 20.82 14.41 7.24
CA GLY A 5 20.13 13.13 7.41
C GLY A 5 21.00 12.15 8.19
N ASP A 6 20.46 11.61 9.27
CA ASP A 6 21.06 10.50 10.01
C ASP A 6 20.31 9.21 9.63
N VAL A 7 21.02 8.30 8.94
CA VAL A 7 20.45 7.04 8.46
C VAL A 7 20.72 5.95 9.49
N LYS A 8 19.64 5.36 10.02
CA LYS A 8 19.71 4.24 10.97
C LYS A 8 19.10 2.99 10.35
N GLU A 9 19.95 2.02 10.06
CA GLU A 9 19.50 0.68 9.77
C GLU A 9 18.88 0.06 11.03
N SER A 10 17.76 -0.61 10.87
CA SER A 10 17.06 -1.23 11.99
C SER A 10 16.58 -2.63 11.60
N GLU A 11 16.64 -3.54 12.55
CA GLU A 11 15.97 -4.82 12.42
C GLU A 11 14.46 -4.60 12.20
N ARG A 12 13.82 -5.51 11.46
CA ARG A 12 12.42 -5.35 11.01
C ARG A 12 11.43 -5.12 12.16
N GLY A 13 11.55 -5.87 13.25
CA GLY A 13 10.65 -5.74 14.41
C GLY A 13 10.77 -4.36 15.05
N LEU A 14 12.00 -3.87 15.22
CA LEU A 14 12.27 -2.53 15.75
C LEU A 14 11.79 -1.45 14.79
N ALA A 15 11.96 -1.64 13.48
CA ALA A 15 11.45 -0.72 12.49
C ALA A 15 9.92 -0.57 12.58
N PHE A 16 9.17 -1.67 12.70
CA PHE A 16 7.73 -1.62 12.89
C PHE A 16 7.30 -0.96 14.21
N GLN A 17 8.03 -1.17 15.29
CA GLN A 17 7.76 -0.46 16.56
C GLN A 17 7.95 1.04 16.40
N ARG A 18 9.03 1.47 15.77
CA ARG A 18 9.29 2.90 15.47
C ARG A 18 8.25 3.50 14.53
N MET A 19 7.81 2.75 13.52
CA MET A 19 6.70 3.17 12.66
C MET A 19 5.43 3.42 13.49
N ALA A 20 5.06 2.48 14.35
CA ALA A 20 3.85 2.58 15.17
C ALA A 20 3.91 3.69 16.23
N SER A 21 5.09 4.01 16.74
CA SER A 21 5.30 5.12 17.70
C SER A 21 5.48 6.49 17.02
N GLY A 22 5.74 6.53 15.70
CA GLY A 22 6.09 7.76 15.00
C GLY A 22 7.52 8.24 15.26
N ASP A 23 8.39 7.37 15.75
CA ASP A 23 9.80 7.67 16.08
C ASP A 23 10.70 7.63 14.83
N HIS A 24 10.31 8.37 13.81
CA HIS A 24 11.10 8.56 12.59
C HIS A 24 10.58 9.78 11.80
N HIS A 25 11.46 10.44 11.05
CA HIS A 25 11.09 11.53 10.17
C HIS A 25 10.85 11.04 8.73
N ILE A 26 11.67 10.10 8.28
CA ILE A 26 11.60 9.50 6.94
C ILE A 26 11.76 7.98 7.10
N LEU A 27 10.91 7.24 6.44
CA LEU A 27 11.00 5.78 6.35
C LEU A 27 11.29 5.37 4.92
N VAL A 28 12.29 4.51 4.74
CA VAL A 28 12.54 3.84 3.46
C VAL A 28 12.11 2.39 3.60
N TRP A 29 11.12 1.99 2.81
CA TRP A 29 10.56 0.65 2.85
C TRP A 29 10.08 0.19 1.48
N THR A 30 9.78 -1.09 1.38
CA THR A 30 9.11 -1.63 0.19
C THR A 30 7.64 -1.24 0.19
N ASN A 31 7.11 -0.87 -0.97
CA ASN A 31 5.68 -0.66 -1.14
C ASN A 31 5.07 -1.86 -1.88
N GLY A 32 3.90 -2.29 -1.43
CA GLY A 32 3.14 -3.36 -2.06
C GLY A 32 1.65 -3.13 -1.87
N GLY A 33 0.84 -3.61 -2.83
CA GLY A 33 -0.61 -3.46 -2.74
C GLY A 33 -1.17 -2.16 -3.30
N THR A 34 -0.36 -1.36 -3.97
CA THR A 34 -0.78 -0.07 -4.55
C THR A 34 -1.89 -0.21 -5.58
N GLU A 35 -1.95 -1.31 -6.31
CA GLU A 35 -3.07 -1.63 -7.22
C GLU A 35 -4.36 -2.04 -6.48
N LEU A 36 -4.26 -2.29 -5.17
CA LEU A 36 -5.35 -2.75 -4.32
C LEU A 36 -5.61 -1.73 -3.19
N LEU A 37 -5.79 -0.46 -3.54
CA LEU A 37 -5.94 0.64 -2.59
C LEU A 37 -6.96 0.35 -1.48
N TYR A 38 -8.10 -0.23 -1.83
CA TYR A 38 -9.16 -0.51 -0.86
C TYR A 38 -8.91 -1.74 0.00
N LEU A 39 -7.98 -2.61 -0.40
CA LEU A 39 -7.60 -3.77 0.38
C LEU A 39 -6.39 -3.48 1.28
N TYR A 40 -5.46 -2.66 0.79
CA TYR A 40 -4.22 -2.30 1.49
C TYR A 40 -3.96 -0.78 1.47
N PRO A 41 -4.84 0.01 2.09
CA PRO A 41 -4.75 1.47 2.03
C PRO A 41 -3.55 2.03 2.78
N SER A 42 -3.08 1.37 3.82
CA SER A 42 -2.08 1.92 4.76
C SER A 42 -0.70 2.19 4.16
N TRP A 43 -0.41 1.67 2.97
CA TRP A 43 0.79 2.03 2.22
C TRP A 43 0.62 3.28 1.36
N ALA A 44 -0.60 3.72 1.13
CA ALA A 44 -0.93 4.90 0.36
C ALA A 44 -1.48 6.02 1.23
N LEU A 45 -2.31 5.67 2.20
CA LEU A 45 -3.02 6.60 3.06
C LEU A 45 -2.77 6.27 4.53
N PRO A 46 -2.70 7.25 5.42
CA PRO A 46 -2.57 7.03 6.86
C PRO A 46 -3.92 6.58 7.47
N THR A 47 -4.30 5.34 7.19
CA THR A 47 -5.56 4.75 7.65
C THR A 47 -5.39 3.81 8.84
N ASN A 48 -4.19 3.26 9.04
CA ASN A 48 -3.86 2.33 10.11
C ASN A 48 -2.52 2.67 10.74
N VAL A 49 -2.41 2.45 12.04
CA VAL A 49 -1.16 2.62 12.78
C VAL A 49 -0.18 1.49 12.47
N THR A 50 -0.67 0.27 12.29
CA THR A 50 0.15 -0.90 12.01
C THR A 50 -0.52 -1.80 10.96
N PRO A 51 0.09 -2.06 9.82
CA PRO A 51 1.27 -1.39 9.30
C PRO A 51 0.92 0.02 8.81
N GLY A 52 1.59 1.03 9.32
CA GLY A 52 1.43 2.42 8.89
C GLY A 52 2.74 2.93 8.30
N ALA A 53 2.71 3.49 7.10
CA ALA A 53 3.91 3.99 6.45
C ALA A 53 4.30 5.40 6.91
N TYR A 54 3.32 6.23 7.24
CA TYR A 54 3.51 7.62 7.66
C TYR A 54 2.25 8.17 8.33
N GLY A 55 2.34 9.38 8.91
CA GLY A 55 1.19 10.11 9.45
C GLY A 55 0.48 9.36 10.58
N ILE A 56 1.21 8.83 11.54
CA ILE A 56 0.68 7.94 12.60
C ILE A 56 -0.44 8.61 13.40
N GLU A 57 -0.32 9.88 13.73
CA GLU A 57 -1.36 10.61 14.45
C GLU A 57 -2.63 10.80 13.59
N THR A 58 -2.47 11.04 12.29
CA THR A 58 -3.58 11.05 11.34
C THR A 58 -4.23 9.68 11.21
N ALA A 59 -3.42 8.60 11.20
CA ALA A 59 -3.92 7.24 11.17
C ALA A 59 -4.74 6.90 12.43
N ARG A 60 -4.31 7.33 13.60
CA ARG A 60 -5.07 7.20 14.86
C ARG A 60 -6.39 7.97 14.77
N TRP A 61 -6.35 9.21 14.30
CA TRP A 61 -7.54 10.01 14.10
C TRP A 61 -8.53 9.35 13.14
N TYR A 62 -8.05 8.89 12.00
CA TYR A 62 -8.89 8.23 10.99
C TYR A 62 -9.51 6.93 11.52
N ALA A 63 -8.71 6.04 12.11
CA ALA A 63 -9.16 4.74 12.61
C ALA A 63 -10.12 4.85 13.79
N SER A 64 -9.97 5.89 14.63
CA SER A 64 -10.82 6.14 15.79
C SER A 64 -12.07 6.99 15.50
N ASN A 65 -12.32 7.35 14.23
CA ASN A 65 -13.36 8.30 13.84
C ASN A 65 -13.25 9.66 14.58
N GLY A 66 -12.02 10.13 14.78
CA GLY A 66 -11.74 11.45 15.34
C GLY A 66 -11.63 11.51 16.86
N THR A 67 -11.72 10.38 17.58
CA THR A 67 -11.66 10.35 19.05
C THR A 67 -10.22 10.31 19.58
N GLN A 68 -9.25 9.91 18.76
CA GLN A 68 -7.83 9.84 19.12
C GLN A 68 -6.97 10.39 17.98
N GLY A 69 -5.71 10.70 18.27
CA GLY A 69 -4.79 11.22 17.28
C GLY A 69 -5.07 12.66 16.86
N THR A 70 -4.55 13.06 15.71
CA THR A 70 -4.63 14.43 15.21
C THR A 70 -5.21 14.47 13.81
N LYS A 71 -6.25 15.30 13.61
CA LYS A 71 -6.81 15.58 12.30
C LYS A 71 -5.74 16.21 11.41
N PRO A 72 -5.55 15.76 10.16
CA PRO A 72 -4.59 16.37 9.27
C PRO A 72 -4.97 17.81 8.94
N ASP A 73 -3.99 18.70 8.96
CA ASP A 73 -4.16 20.12 8.57
C ASP A 73 -4.18 20.28 7.04
N ASP A 74 -3.53 19.37 6.32
CA ASP A 74 -3.46 19.40 4.87
C ASP A 74 -4.82 19.06 4.24
N PRO A 75 -5.42 19.97 3.45
CA PRO A 75 -6.74 19.76 2.86
C PRO A 75 -6.75 18.65 1.81
N HIS A 76 -5.64 18.38 1.13
CA HIS A 76 -5.55 17.31 0.13
C HIS A 76 -5.51 15.94 0.79
N MET A 77 -4.78 15.82 1.91
CA MET A 77 -4.81 14.60 2.72
C MET A 77 -6.21 14.33 3.27
N LEU A 78 -6.86 15.34 3.80
CA LEU A 78 -8.22 15.23 4.30
C LEU A 78 -9.18 14.75 3.21
N LYS A 79 -9.12 15.39 2.03
CA LYS A 79 -9.91 15.01 0.86
C LYS A 79 -9.65 13.56 0.43
N ALA A 80 -8.39 13.13 0.38
CA ALA A 80 -8.04 11.76 0.01
C ALA A 80 -8.63 10.73 0.99
N LEU A 81 -8.59 11.00 2.30
CA LEU A 81 -9.17 10.16 3.35
C LEU A 81 -10.70 10.10 3.27
N GLU A 82 -11.35 11.24 3.00
CA GLU A 82 -12.81 11.31 2.80
C GLU A 82 -13.25 10.52 1.55
N MET A 83 -12.55 10.69 0.44
CA MET A 83 -12.77 9.93 -0.79
C MET A 83 -12.58 8.43 -0.56
N PHE A 84 -11.55 8.03 0.18
CA PHE A 84 -11.33 6.63 0.52
C PHE A 84 -12.49 6.06 1.34
N ARG A 85 -12.97 6.78 2.33
CA ARG A 85 -14.13 6.37 3.15
C ARG A 85 -15.39 6.24 2.31
N ALA A 86 -15.65 7.19 1.42
CA ALA A 86 -16.80 7.16 0.52
C ALA A 86 -16.76 5.97 -0.46
N GLY A 87 -15.57 5.53 -0.84
CA GLY A 87 -15.39 4.40 -1.76
C GLY A 87 -15.86 3.05 -1.24
N ALA A 88 -16.06 2.89 0.06
CA ALA A 88 -16.45 1.61 0.68
C ALA A 88 -17.82 1.08 0.19
N GLY A 89 -18.75 1.97 -0.18
CA GLY A 89 -20.08 1.60 -0.68
C GLY A 89 -20.26 1.72 -2.20
N MET A 90 -19.19 2.03 -2.94
CA MET A 90 -19.27 2.24 -4.39
C MET A 90 -19.23 0.93 -5.17
N GLU A 91 -19.93 0.90 -6.31
CA GLU A 91 -19.76 -0.12 -7.33
C GLU A 91 -18.31 -0.13 -7.87
N GLN A 92 -17.87 -1.28 -8.39
CA GLN A 92 -16.47 -1.52 -8.75
C GLN A 92 -15.89 -0.47 -9.70
N GLU A 93 -16.63 -0.07 -10.73
CA GLU A 93 -16.15 0.92 -11.71
C GLU A 93 -16.00 2.31 -11.08
N ALA A 94 -16.98 2.74 -10.31
CA ALA A 94 -16.93 4.00 -9.59
C ALA A 94 -15.81 4.01 -8.55
N ARG A 95 -15.61 2.91 -7.85
CA ARG A 95 -14.52 2.73 -6.90
C ARG A 95 -13.14 2.80 -7.55
N ASN A 96 -12.98 2.22 -8.74
CA ASN A 96 -11.74 2.31 -9.50
C ASN A 96 -11.44 3.76 -9.91
N LYS A 97 -12.42 4.50 -10.39
CA LYS A 97 -12.27 5.93 -10.71
C LYS A 97 -11.91 6.75 -9.46
N ASN A 98 -12.58 6.48 -8.35
CA ASN A 98 -12.28 7.13 -7.08
C ASN A 98 -10.85 6.83 -6.61
N ALA A 99 -10.38 5.60 -6.74
CA ALA A 99 -9.00 5.23 -6.44
C ALA A 99 -7.99 5.99 -7.32
N GLN A 100 -8.26 6.15 -8.61
CA GLN A 100 -7.41 6.91 -9.51
C GLN A 100 -7.29 8.39 -9.11
N GLU A 101 -8.39 9.00 -8.67
CA GLU A 101 -8.36 10.39 -8.18
C GLU A 101 -7.60 10.51 -6.84
N ILE A 102 -7.74 9.53 -5.94
CA ILE A 102 -6.92 9.48 -4.72
C ILE A 102 -5.44 9.39 -5.09
N TRP A 103 -5.06 8.53 -6.03
CA TRP A 103 -3.67 8.40 -6.49
C TRP A 103 -3.14 9.69 -7.10
N LYS A 104 -3.93 10.44 -7.86
CA LYS A 104 -3.54 11.77 -8.37
C LYS A 104 -3.18 12.70 -7.22
N ILE A 105 -4.05 12.80 -6.21
CA ILE A 105 -3.77 13.62 -5.02
C ILE A 105 -2.45 13.21 -4.37
N MET A 106 -2.23 11.89 -4.17
CA MET A 106 -1.03 11.37 -3.52
C MET A 106 0.25 11.70 -4.28
N VAL A 107 0.20 11.62 -5.62
CA VAL A 107 1.33 11.92 -6.50
C VAL A 107 1.57 13.43 -6.58
N ASP A 108 0.53 14.22 -6.78
CA ASP A 108 0.63 15.68 -6.94
C ASP A 108 1.15 16.36 -5.65
N GLN A 109 0.76 15.84 -4.48
CA GLN A 109 1.21 16.35 -3.19
C GLN A 109 2.49 15.67 -2.67
N GLN A 110 3.02 14.69 -3.39
CA GLN A 110 4.25 13.96 -3.04
C GLN A 110 4.27 13.40 -1.60
N PHE A 111 3.13 12.93 -1.11
CA PHE A 111 3.06 12.27 0.20
C PHE A 111 3.91 11.01 0.28
N HIS A 112 4.24 10.43 -0.87
CA HIS A 112 5.18 9.33 -1.04
C HIS A 112 6.16 9.62 -2.16
N ILE A 113 7.41 9.24 -1.96
CA ILE A 113 8.47 9.35 -2.98
C ILE A 113 8.86 7.93 -3.40
N GLY A 114 8.52 7.55 -4.62
CA GLY A 114 9.00 6.31 -5.21
C GLY A 114 10.44 6.44 -5.66
N THR A 115 11.31 5.52 -5.23
CA THR A 115 12.73 5.54 -5.58
C THR A 115 13.09 4.47 -6.61
N VAL A 116 12.52 3.28 -6.49
CA VAL A 116 12.78 2.14 -7.40
C VAL A 116 11.45 1.47 -7.72
N GLY A 117 11.11 1.44 -8.99
CA GLY A 117 9.94 0.72 -9.49
C GLY A 117 10.31 -0.60 -10.16
N GLN A 118 9.33 -1.49 -10.31
CA GLN A 118 9.43 -2.72 -11.08
C GLN A 118 10.61 -3.65 -10.70
N SER A 119 11.03 -3.64 -9.43
CA SER A 119 12.11 -4.49 -8.97
C SER A 119 11.74 -5.98 -9.10
N PRO A 120 12.50 -6.79 -9.87
CA PRO A 120 12.24 -8.23 -9.98
C PRO A 120 12.30 -8.95 -8.63
N ALA A 121 13.11 -8.46 -7.70
CA ALA A 121 13.22 -9.03 -6.36
C ALA A 121 11.92 -8.91 -5.54
N LEU A 122 11.12 -7.86 -5.80
CA LEU A 122 9.83 -7.66 -5.12
C LEU A 122 8.65 -8.17 -5.93
N MET A 123 8.67 -7.95 -7.24
CA MET A 123 7.63 -8.43 -8.15
C MET A 123 7.69 -9.95 -8.34
N GLY A 124 8.89 -10.49 -8.22
CA GLY A 124 9.17 -11.89 -8.44
C GLY A 124 9.14 -12.29 -9.91
N VAL A 125 9.66 -13.48 -10.18
CA VAL A 125 9.58 -14.15 -11.48
C VAL A 125 8.87 -15.47 -11.25
N ARG A 126 7.86 -15.75 -12.06
CA ARG A 126 7.15 -17.03 -12.05
C ARG A 126 7.48 -17.80 -13.33
N ILE A 127 8.03 -18.97 -13.15
CA ILE A 127 8.27 -19.92 -14.25
C ILE A 127 7.19 -20.99 -14.16
N VAL A 128 6.46 -21.16 -15.23
CA VAL A 128 5.37 -22.13 -15.32
C VAL A 128 5.62 -23.06 -16.49
N SER A 129 5.42 -24.36 -16.29
CA SER A 129 5.49 -25.33 -17.36
C SER A 129 4.40 -25.05 -18.40
N ASN A 130 4.74 -25.04 -19.67
CA ASN A 130 3.78 -24.93 -20.77
C ASN A 130 2.79 -26.11 -20.84
N LYS A 131 3.10 -27.21 -20.16
CA LYS A 131 2.23 -28.39 -20.03
C LYS A 131 1.12 -28.22 -18.99
N VAL A 132 1.11 -27.12 -18.22
CA VAL A 132 0.07 -26.84 -17.23
C VAL A 132 -0.89 -25.79 -17.78
N GLY A 133 -2.17 -26.06 -17.66
CA GLY A 133 -3.26 -25.18 -18.09
C GLY A 133 -3.96 -24.50 -16.91
N ASN A 134 -4.79 -23.51 -17.23
CA ASN A 134 -5.57 -22.70 -16.31
C ASN A 134 -4.73 -21.90 -15.29
N ILE A 135 -3.58 -21.44 -15.73
CA ILE A 135 -2.75 -20.55 -14.93
C ILE A 135 -2.95 -19.13 -15.44
N PRO A 136 -3.26 -18.16 -14.57
CA PRO A 136 -3.40 -16.76 -14.99
C PRO A 136 -2.12 -16.24 -15.65
N ASP A 137 -2.24 -15.51 -16.75
CA ASP A 137 -1.11 -14.88 -17.44
C ASP A 137 -0.41 -13.86 -16.54
N ARG A 138 -1.18 -13.17 -15.70
CA ARG A 138 -0.69 -12.22 -14.74
C ARG A 138 -1.09 -12.61 -13.32
N ALA A 139 -0.11 -12.70 -12.43
CA ALA A 139 -0.38 -12.70 -11.00
C ALA A 139 -0.51 -11.26 -10.48
N CYS A 140 -1.27 -11.08 -9.42
CA CYS A 140 -1.26 -9.85 -8.64
C CYS A 140 0.18 -9.56 -8.16
N ILE A 141 0.64 -8.31 -8.30
CA ILE A 141 1.99 -7.88 -7.89
C ILE A 141 2.06 -7.49 -6.41
N ALA A 142 0.94 -7.27 -5.76
CA ALA A 142 0.91 -6.94 -4.35
C ALA A 142 1.41 -8.12 -3.50
N GLN A 143 2.16 -7.82 -2.47
CA GLN A 143 2.79 -8.81 -1.58
C GLN A 143 1.80 -9.88 -1.08
N HIS A 144 0.57 -9.50 -0.85
CA HIS A 144 -0.47 -10.34 -0.24
C HIS A 144 -1.18 -11.28 -1.22
N CYS A 145 -1.08 -11.04 -2.51
CA CYS A 145 -1.79 -11.80 -3.54
C CYS A 145 -0.89 -12.44 -4.60
N ARG A 146 0.43 -12.26 -4.50
CA ARG A 146 1.39 -12.79 -5.49
C ARG A 146 1.74 -14.26 -5.31
N THR A 147 1.27 -14.91 -4.25
CA THR A 147 1.57 -16.33 -4.00
C THR A 147 0.82 -17.22 -4.99
N PRO A 148 1.38 -18.39 -5.34
CA PRO A 148 0.69 -19.36 -6.20
C PRO A 148 -0.69 -19.76 -5.68
N GLY A 149 -0.89 -19.79 -4.34
CA GLY A 149 -2.18 -20.09 -3.72
C GLY A 149 -3.31 -19.16 -4.14
N SER A 150 -3.01 -17.88 -4.42
CA SER A 150 -3.99 -16.91 -4.89
C SER A 150 -4.39 -17.10 -6.36
N SER A 151 -3.78 -18.04 -7.05
CA SER A 151 -4.09 -18.39 -8.46
C SER A 151 -4.97 -19.63 -8.58
N HIS A 152 -5.56 -20.10 -7.50
CA HIS A 152 -6.43 -21.28 -7.47
C HIS A 152 -5.77 -22.55 -8.07
N PRO A 153 -4.64 -23.02 -7.51
CA PRO A 153 -3.89 -24.15 -8.06
C PRO A 153 -4.71 -25.45 -8.12
N GLU A 154 -5.75 -25.57 -7.33
CA GLU A 154 -6.73 -26.67 -7.37
C GLU A 154 -7.48 -26.76 -8.71
N THR A 155 -7.47 -25.69 -9.51
CA THR A 155 -8.09 -25.65 -10.84
C THR A 155 -7.13 -25.92 -11.98
N TRP A 156 -5.83 -26.09 -11.70
CA TRP A 156 -4.83 -26.33 -12.71
C TRP A 156 -4.89 -27.77 -13.23
N PHE A 157 -4.56 -27.94 -14.48
CA PHE A 157 -4.55 -29.27 -15.10
C PHE A 157 -3.36 -29.44 -16.02
N PHE A 158 -2.96 -30.71 -16.26
CA PHE A 158 -1.98 -31.02 -17.28
C PHE A 158 -2.64 -31.03 -18.65
N LYS A 159 -2.04 -30.32 -19.59
CA LYS A 159 -2.46 -30.37 -21.00
C LYS A 159 -2.05 -31.70 -21.60
N SER A 160 -2.94 -32.32 -22.34
CA SER A 160 -2.67 -33.52 -23.15
C SER A 160 -1.76 -33.21 -24.34
#